data_06efac60881252709dd36f1ab8ba2c4c
#
_entry.id   06efac60881252709dd36f1ab8ba2c4c
#
_cell.length_a   1.000
_cell.length_b   1.000
_cell.length_c   1.000
_cell.angle_alpha   90.00
_cell.angle_beta   90.00
_cell.angle_gamma   90.00
#
_symmetry.space_group_name_H-M   'P 1'
#
loop_
_entity.id
_entity.type
_entity.pdbx_description
1 polymer ?
#
loop_
_entity_poly.entity_id
_entity_poly.type
_entity_poly.pdbx_seq_one_letter_code
_entity_poly.pdbx_strand_id
1 'polypeptide(L)'
;MTTDIPKVVPLTCHGHSRPVTHLSFSSTVEDEQYYFISSCKDNNPMLRDGITGDWIGTFLGHKGAVWQARLSADAAISATAAADFSAKVWDTYTGECLHTLQHAHIVRAVAFPIQANPQVLATGGAEKKLRIFDLTRGGSSSTGSTPPLPSSATSENGVASYEIGAGVHGGTIKSIVWNQDYNVVTTAAEDRKIRWWDLRSRDPIVEYGVDGTIGCCELNSLATRPNDAGILTVAAGKSVYLFDGVQPGRLLKKADYDYDVASAAVNSESGRLVTGSANDTWARVYDLNTDEELEVQKGHHGPIWSVSFSPDGKLYGTGSEDGTIKLWKACREPYGLWR
;
A
#
# COMPACT_ATOMS: atom_id res chain seq x y z
N MET A 1 34.41 1.74 -2.22
CA MET A 1 34.35 1.75 -0.74
C MET A 1 33.04 1.06 -0.37
N THR A 2 33.11 -0.14 0.17
CA THR A 2 31.93 -0.90 0.61
C THR A 2 31.18 -0.10 1.68
N THR A 3 29.93 0.19 1.39
CA THR A 3 29.07 1.01 2.24
C THR A 3 28.39 0.15 3.29
N ASP A 4 29.17 -0.54 4.12
CA ASP A 4 28.61 -1.36 5.20
C ASP A 4 27.88 -0.48 6.21
N ILE A 5 26.55 -0.54 6.20
CA ILE A 5 25.76 -0.12 7.34
C ILE A 5 25.96 -1.18 8.42
N PRO A 6 26.33 -0.79 9.64
CA PRO A 6 26.48 -1.77 10.73
C PRO A 6 25.17 -2.53 10.88
N LYS A 7 25.23 -3.88 10.92
CA LYS A 7 24.08 -4.72 11.18
C LYS A 7 23.45 -4.34 12.51
N VAL A 8 22.29 -3.71 12.44
CA VAL A 8 21.54 -3.28 13.60
C VAL A 8 20.38 -4.27 13.83
N VAL A 9 20.14 -4.62 15.08
CA VAL A 9 19.01 -5.49 15.44
C VAL A 9 17.71 -4.77 15.08
N PRO A 10 16.80 -5.42 14.33
CA PRO A 10 15.52 -4.82 13.98
C PRO A 10 14.65 -4.63 15.23
N LEU A 11 13.83 -3.60 15.19
CA LEU A 11 12.78 -3.43 16.17
C LEU A 11 11.62 -4.37 15.82
N THR A 12 11.19 -5.20 16.75
CA THR A 12 10.09 -6.13 16.53
C THR A 12 8.80 -5.63 17.17
N CYS A 13 7.77 -5.39 16.36
CA CYS A 13 6.45 -5.00 16.82
C CYS A 13 5.55 -6.24 16.89
N HIS A 14 5.12 -6.55 18.09
CA HIS A 14 4.21 -7.64 18.40
C HIS A 14 2.76 -7.15 18.53
N GLY A 15 1.80 -8.08 18.60
CA GLY A 15 0.39 -7.79 18.87
C GLY A 15 -0.57 -8.52 17.93
N HIS A 16 -0.20 -8.70 16.67
CA HIS A 16 -0.97 -9.54 15.77
C HIS A 16 -0.85 -11.02 16.13
N SER A 17 -1.97 -11.74 16.04
CA SER A 17 -2.03 -13.16 16.37
C SER A 17 -2.05 -14.07 15.14
N ARG A 18 -2.06 -13.48 13.94
CA ARG A 18 -2.10 -14.15 12.65
C ARG A 18 -1.20 -13.43 11.63
N PRO A 19 -1.04 -13.97 10.40
CA PRO A 19 -0.24 -13.34 9.36
C PRO A 19 -0.57 -11.87 9.12
N VAL A 20 0.47 -11.03 9.11
CA VAL A 20 0.40 -9.64 8.68
C VAL A 20 0.31 -9.63 7.15
N THR A 21 -0.75 -9.07 6.61
CA THR A 21 -1.04 -9.10 5.17
C THR A 21 -0.55 -7.89 4.42
N HIS A 22 -0.50 -6.72 5.11
CA HIS A 22 -0.06 -5.47 4.50
C HIS A 22 0.41 -4.47 5.57
N LEU A 23 1.34 -3.61 5.18
CA LEU A 23 1.90 -2.52 5.96
C LEU A 23 1.95 -1.26 5.09
N SER A 24 1.54 -0.14 5.63
CA SER A 24 1.60 1.16 4.95
C SER A 24 1.94 2.28 5.92
N PHE A 25 2.92 3.11 5.55
CA PHE A 25 3.22 4.34 6.27
C PHE A 25 2.34 5.49 5.79
N SER A 26 2.07 6.47 6.66
CA SER A 26 1.53 7.78 6.28
C SER A 26 2.62 8.62 5.61
N SER A 27 2.25 9.77 5.06
CA SER A 27 3.23 10.83 4.83
C SER A 27 3.72 11.40 6.16
N THR A 28 4.76 12.23 6.11
CA THR A 28 5.19 13.00 7.27
C THR A 28 4.10 14.02 7.62
N VAL A 29 3.65 14.01 8.86
CA VAL A 29 2.71 14.99 9.45
C VAL A 29 3.49 16.04 10.25
N GLU A 30 2.81 16.82 11.10
CA GLU A 30 3.44 17.83 11.95
C GLU A 30 4.61 17.28 12.76
N ASP A 31 5.61 18.11 13.05
CA ASP A 31 6.80 17.77 13.86
C ASP A 31 7.63 16.56 13.36
N GLU A 32 7.67 16.36 12.04
CA GLU A 32 8.38 15.22 11.40
C GLU A 32 7.86 13.84 11.86
N GLN A 33 6.69 13.78 12.48
CA GLN A 33 6.05 12.53 12.86
C GLN A 33 5.46 11.82 11.65
N TYR A 34 5.38 10.51 11.72
CA TYR A 34 4.63 9.68 10.79
C TYR A 34 4.17 8.41 11.50
N TYR A 35 3.19 7.77 10.93
CA TYR A 35 2.56 6.58 11.49
C TYR A 35 2.59 5.45 10.47
N PHE A 36 2.40 4.23 10.94
CA PHE A 36 2.08 3.14 10.05
C PHE A 36 0.88 2.34 10.54
N ILE A 37 0.13 1.85 9.57
CA ILE A 37 -0.99 0.96 9.80
C ILE A 37 -0.66 -0.43 9.24
N SER A 38 -1.03 -1.46 9.98
CA SER A 38 -0.87 -2.85 9.58
C SER A 38 -2.20 -3.56 9.50
N SER A 39 -2.39 -4.36 8.47
CA SER A 39 -3.52 -5.28 8.34
C SER A 39 -3.09 -6.71 8.63
N CYS A 40 -4.03 -7.51 9.14
CA CYS A 40 -3.76 -8.85 9.58
C CYS A 40 -4.97 -9.78 9.37
N LYS A 41 -4.70 -11.08 9.25
CA LYS A 41 -5.75 -12.10 9.19
C LYS A 41 -6.48 -12.30 10.53
N ASP A 42 -6.08 -11.61 11.60
CA ASP A 42 -6.76 -11.60 12.91
C ASP A 42 -7.95 -10.64 13.00
N ASN A 43 -8.32 -9.98 11.90
CA ASN A 43 -9.41 -9.01 11.74
C ASN A 43 -9.15 -7.63 12.37
N ASN A 44 -8.02 -7.40 12.98
CA ASN A 44 -7.72 -6.24 13.80
C ASN A 44 -6.55 -5.41 13.20
N PRO A 45 -6.82 -4.43 12.34
CA PRO A 45 -5.78 -3.50 11.91
C PRO A 45 -5.23 -2.72 13.10
N MET A 46 -3.92 -2.47 13.09
CA MET A 46 -3.24 -1.74 14.17
C MET A 46 -2.53 -0.51 13.64
N LEU A 47 -2.68 0.58 14.40
CA LEU A 47 -1.94 1.83 14.21
C LEU A 47 -0.75 1.88 15.15
N ARG A 48 0.38 2.32 14.63
CA ARG A 48 1.63 2.44 15.39
C ARG A 48 2.38 3.72 15.06
N ASP A 49 3.16 4.17 16.01
CA ASP A 49 4.18 5.20 15.79
C ASP A 49 5.18 4.71 14.74
N GLY A 50 5.47 5.55 13.75
CA GLY A 50 6.30 5.16 12.61
C GLY A 50 7.79 5.06 12.95
N ILE A 51 8.25 5.80 13.96
CA ILE A 51 9.66 5.89 14.35
C ILE A 51 10.00 4.82 15.40
N THR A 52 9.14 4.69 16.41
CA THR A 52 9.41 3.81 17.57
C THR A 52 8.76 2.43 17.42
N GLY A 53 7.75 2.30 16.55
CA GLY A 53 6.97 1.07 16.41
C GLY A 53 5.97 0.83 17.55
N ASP A 54 5.84 1.78 18.48
CA ASP A 54 4.92 1.67 19.61
C ASP A 54 3.47 1.57 19.14
N TRP A 55 2.72 0.72 19.81
CA TRP A 55 1.30 0.56 19.55
C TRP A 55 0.52 1.80 20.02
N ILE A 56 -0.32 2.35 19.13
CA ILE A 56 -1.19 3.49 19.41
C ILE A 56 -2.63 3.01 19.60
N GLY A 57 -3.13 2.18 18.68
CA GLY A 57 -4.51 1.74 18.70
C GLY A 57 -4.81 0.57 17.78
N THR A 58 -6.00 -0.02 17.97
CA THR A 58 -6.52 -1.13 17.16
C THR A 58 -7.91 -0.78 16.67
N PHE A 59 -8.15 -0.93 15.36
CA PHE A 59 -9.44 -0.71 14.74
C PHE A 59 -10.30 -1.96 14.89
N LEU A 60 -11.38 -1.88 15.68
CA LEU A 60 -12.26 -3.00 15.98
C LEU A 60 -13.55 -2.92 15.19
N GLY A 61 -13.94 -4.01 14.49
CA GLY A 61 -15.23 -4.07 13.81
C GLY A 61 -15.27 -4.88 12.52
N HIS A 62 -14.12 -5.32 11.98
CA HIS A 62 -14.12 -6.33 10.91
C HIS A 62 -14.43 -7.73 11.47
N LYS A 63 -15.15 -8.52 10.68
CA LYS A 63 -15.51 -9.91 11.01
C LYS A 63 -14.75 -10.94 10.17
N GLY A 64 -13.80 -10.49 9.37
CA GLY A 64 -13.00 -11.33 8.49
C GLY A 64 -11.59 -10.78 8.34
N ALA A 65 -10.68 -11.60 7.82
CA ALA A 65 -9.29 -11.24 7.60
C ALA A 65 -9.15 -9.90 6.86
N VAL A 66 -8.34 -8.99 7.39
CA VAL A 66 -8.06 -7.71 6.73
C VAL A 66 -6.87 -7.90 5.80
N TRP A 67 -7.07 -7.57 4.53
CA TRP A 67 -6.08 -7.80 3.48
C TRP A 67 -5.18 -6.61 3.20
N GLN A 68 -5.75 -5.42 3.29
CA GLN A 68 -5.01 -4.18 3.08
C GLN A 68 -5.52 -3.10 4.03
N ALA A 69 -4.62 -2.24 4.47
CA ALA A 69 -4.92 -1.05 5.26
C ALA A 69 -4.08 0.12 4.74
N ARG A 70 -4.66 1.31 4.68
CA ARG A 70 -4.03 2.55 4.21
C ARG A 70 -4.36 3.70 5.13
N LEU A 71 -3.40 4.58 5.32
CA LEU A 71 -3.60 5.89 5.92
C LEU A 71 -3.78 6.94 4.81
N SER A 72 -4.55 8.00 5.07
CA SER A 72 -4.50 9.23 4.27
C SER A 72 -3.14 9.90 4.42
N ALA A 73 -2.80 10.81 3.52
CA ALA A 73 -1.51 11.51 3.55
C ALA A 73 -1.28 12.27 4.86
N ASP A 74 -2.33 12.85 5.42
CA ASP A 74 -2.33 13.56 6.72
C ASP A 74 -2.56 12.64 7.93
N ALA A 75 -2.65 11.32 7.71
CA ALA A 75 -2.99 10.33 8.72
C ALA A 75 -4.32 10.56 9.49
N ALA A 76 -5.18 11.49 9.03
CA ALA A 76 -6.42 11.83 9.72
C ALA A 76 -7.47 10.71 9.60
N ILE A 77 -7.52 10.03 8.46
CA ILE A 77 -8.40 8.90 8.22
C ILE A 77 -7.62 7.68 7.73
N SER A 78 -8.18 6.51 8.00
CA SER A 78 -7.63 5.25 7.50
C SER A 78 -8.71 4.43 6.79
N ALA A 79 -8.30 3.56 5.87
CA ALA A 79 -9.18 2.64 5.17
C ALA A 79 -8.66 1.21 5.25
N THR A 80 -9.57 0.26 5.34
CA THR A 80 -9.27 -1.16 5.45
C THR A 80 -10.13 -1.97 4.50
N ALA A 81 -9.54 -3.01 3.89
CA ALA A 81 -10.22 -3.95 2.99
C ALA A 81 -10.25 -5.35 3.63
N ALA A 82 -11.40 -6.00 3.69
CA ALA A 82 -11.53 -7.24 4.42
C ALA A 82 -12.33 -8.35 3.73
N ALA A 83 -12.14 -9.57 4.25
CA ALA A 83 -12.82 -10.77 3.80
C ALA A 83 -14.29 -10.84 4.27
N ASP A 84 -14.73 -9.95 5.13
CA ASP A 84 -16.12 -9.79 5.53
C ASP A 84 -17.00 -9.07 4.51
N PHE A 85 -16.48 -8.91 3.28
CA PHE A 85 -17.14 -8.25 2.17
C PHE A 85 -17.35 -6.75 2.38
N SER A 86 -16.54 -6.14 3.23
CA SER A 86 -16.59 -4.71 3.44
C SER A 86 -15.23 -4.05 3.30
N ALA A 87 -15.23 -2.80 2.85
CA ALA A 87 -14.19 -1.85 3.16
C ALA A 87 -14.72 -0.89 4.23
N LYS A 88 -13.86 -0.48 5.15
CA LYS A 88 -14.23 0.47 6.20
C LYS A 88 -13.31 1.67 6.16
N VAL A 89 -13.88 2.83 6.48
CA VAL A 89 -13.15 4.08 6.68
C VAL A 89 -13.27 4.45 8.15
N TRP A 90 -12.15 4.84 8.73
CA TRP A 90 -12.03 5.09 10.17
C TRP A 90 -11.47 6.49 10.40
N ASP A 91 -11.93 7.15 11.43
CA ASP A 91 -11.20 8.26 12.02
C ASP A 91 -9.96 7.67 12.72
N THR A 92 -8.78 8.09 12.29
CA THR A 92 -7.54 7.48 12.77
C THR A 92 -7.23 7.88 14.21
N TYR A 93 -7.67 9.04 14.62
CA TYR A 93 -7.41 9.58 15.94
C TYR A 93 -8.31 8.94 17.01
N THR A 94 -9.61 8.76 16.72
CA THR A 94 -10.58 8.21 17.66
C THR A 94 -10.75 6.68 17.53
N GLY A 95 -10.39 6.11 16.38
CA GLY A 95 -10.65 4.72 16.04
C GLY A 95 -12.11 4.43 15.66
N GLU A 96 -12.96 5.46 15.54
CA GLU A 96 -14.37 5.30 15.15
C GLU A 96 -14.52 4.92 13.68
N CYS A 97 -15.45 4.01 13.39
CA CYS A 97 -15.79 3.64 12.01
C CYS A 97 -16.72 4.70 11.41
N LEU A 98 -16.19 5.50 10.48
CA LEU A 98 -16.94 6.56 9.80
C LEU A 98 -17.87 5.99 8.72
N HIS A 99 -17.37 5.04 7.92
CA HIS A 99 -18.12 4.43 6.83
C HIS A 99 -17.88 2.92 6.76
N THR A 100 -18.92 2.18 6.43
CA THR A 100 -18.85 0.77 6.05
C THR A 100 -19.37 0.62 4.62
N LEU A 101 -18.44 0.32 3.70
CA LEU A 101 -18.70 0.21 2.27
C LEU A 101 -18.90 -1.27 1.93
N GLN A 102 -20.14 -1.63 1.64
CA GLN A 102 -20.52 -3.02 1.39
C GLN A 102 -20.16 -3.45 -0.03
N HIS A 103 -19.72 -4.69 -0.17
CA HIS A 103 -19.39 -5.35 -1.42
C HIS A 103 -20.10 -6.72 -1.48
N ALA A 104 -20.28 -7.25 -2.69
CA ALA A 104 -20.87 -8.58 -2.85
C ALA A 104 -19.85 -9.71 -2.58
N HIS A 105 -18.55 -9.39 -2.48
CA HIS A 105 -17.47 -10.36 -2.24
C HIS A 105 -16.29 -9.73 -1.49
N ILE A 106 -15.27 -10.55 -1.18
CA ILE A 106 -14.04 -10.15 -0.49
C ILE A 106 -13.43 -8.89 -1.14
N VAL A 107 -13.19 -7.88 -0.31
CA VAL A 107 -12.42 -6.69 -0.69
C VAL A 107 -10.94 -6.95 -0.38
N ARG A 108 -10.08 -6.72 -1.38
CA ARG A 108 -8.65 -7.02 -1.27
C ARG A 108 -7.78 -5.77 -1.25
N ALA A 109 -8.29 -4.68 -1.81
CA ALA A 109 -7.51 -3.47 -2.02
C ALA A 109 -8.33 -2.21 -1.73
N VAL A 110 -7.67 -1.23 -1.13
CA VAL A 110 -8.16 0.13 -0.90
C VAL A 110 -7.06 1.14 -1.19
N ALA A 111 -7.42 2.30 -1.73
CA ALA A 111 -6.47 3.38 -1.97
C ALA A 111 -7.13 4.75 -1.80
N PHE A 112 -6.46 5.63 -1.08
CA PHE A 112 -6.76 7.05 -1.05
C PHE A 112 -5.95 7.79 -2.11
N PRO A 113 -6.46 8.93 -2.64
CA PRO A 113 -5.62 9.87 -3.37
C PRO A 113 -4.53 10.44 -2.43
N ILE A 114 -3.40 10.83 -3.03
CA ILE A 114 -2.24 11.37 -2.31
C ILE A 114 -2.52 12.85 -1.96
N GLN A 115 -3.41 13.08 -1.03
CA GLN A 115 -3.77 14.41 -0.54
C GLN A 115 -4.23 14.33 0.91
N ALA A 116 -4.16 15.44 1.61
CA ALA A 116 -4.77 15.59 2.94
C ALA A 116 -6.30 15.53 2.83
N ASN A 117 -6.96 14.96 3.84
CA ASN A 117 -8.41 14.86 3.94
C ASN A 117 -9.09 14.37 2.64
N PRO A 118 -8.77 13.17 2.16
CA PRO A 118 -9.30 12.65 0.91
C PRO A 118 -10.82 12.44 1.01
N GLN A 119 -11.53 12.91 -0.02
CA GLN A 119 -12.99 12.84 -0.10
C GLN A 119 -13.48 11.61 -0.88
N VAL A 120 -12.56 10.80 -1.39
CA VAL A 120 -12.87 9.61 -2.18
C VAL A 120 -12.00 8.44 -1.76
N LEU A 121 -12.51 7.24 -1.96
CA LEU A 121 -11.79 5.98 -1.75
C LEU A 121 -11.98 5.06 -2.94
N ALA A 122 -10.89 4.53 -3.47
CA ALA A 122 -10.91 3.44 -4.44
C ALA A 122 -10.91 2.09 -3.72
N THR A 123 -11.73 1.16 -4.18
CA THR A 123 -11.77 -0.21 -3.65
C THR A 123 -11.79 -1.25 -4.77
N GLY A 124 -11.29 -2.44 -4.49
CA GLY A 124 -11.33 -3.56 -5.40
C GLY A 124 -11.11 -4.90 -4.69
N GLY A 125 -11.47 -5.97 -5.38
CA GLY A 125 -11.34 -7.29 -4.79
C GLY A 125 -11.85 -8.41 -5.69
N ALA A 126 -12.42 -9.45 -5.08
CA ALA A 126 -12.88 -10.65 -5.77
C ALA A 126 -14.11 -10.42 -6.67
N GLU A 127 -14.79 -9.30 -6.52
CA GLU A 127 -15.82 -8.86 -7.47
C GLU A 127 -15.24 -8.50 -8.86
N LYS A 128 -13.93 -8.32 -8.96
CA LYS A 128 -13.23 -7.89 -10.18
C LYS A 128 -13.68 -6.50 -10.67
N LYS A 129 -14.12 -5.65 -9.73
CA LYS A 129 -14.64 -4.32 -9.97
C LYS A 129 -13.76 -3.30 -9.28
N LEU A 130 -13.37 -2.26 -10.02
CA LEU A 130 -12.81 -1.04 -9.44
C LEU A 130 -13.98 -0.11 -9.12
N ARG A 131 -14.18 0.20 -7.84
CA ARG A 131 -15.22 1.13 -7.39
C ARG A 131 -14.57 2.36 -6.76
N ILE A 132 -15.14 3.50 -7.05
CA ILE A 132 -14.79 4.77 -6.40
C ILE A 132 -15.97 5.19 -5.55
N PHE A 133 -15.73 5.39 -4.26
CA PHE A 133 -16.70 5.86 -3.27
C PHE A 133 -16.46 7.33 -2.96
N ASP A 134 -17.53 8.11 -2.91
CA ASP A 134 -17.53 9.49 -2.44
C ASP A 134 -17.80 9.49 -0.93
N LEU A 135 -16.85 9.94 -0.13
CA LEU A 135 -16.91 9.97 1.33
C LEU A 135 -17.55 11.26 1.87
N THR A 136 -17.89 12.19 1.01
CA THR A 136 -18.61 13.41 1.44
C THR A 136 -20.03 13.05 1.88
N ARG A 137 -20.42 13.48 3.06
CA ARG A 137 -21.79 13.22 3.57
C ARG A 137 -22.83 13.73 2.59
N GLY A 138 -23.64 12.84 2.08
CA GLY A 138 -24.90 13.01 1.37
C GLY A 138 -25.37 14.42 1.02
N GLY A 139 -25.11 14.86 -0.19
CA GLY A 139 -26.01 15.77 -0.85
C GLY A 139 -25.93 17.26 -0.52
N SER A 140 -24.76 17.89 -0.45
CA SER A 140 -24.68 19.32 -0.73
C SER A 140 -23.32 19.72 -1.29
N SER A 141 -23.38 20.22 -2.52
CA SER A 141 -22.39 21.05 -3.24
C SER A 141 -20.91 20.89 -2.84
N SER A 142 -20.21 20.02 -3.55
CA SER A 142 -18.76 20.01 -3.57
C SER A 142 -18.19 21.30 -4.19
N THR A 143 -17.59 22.12 -3.38
CA THR A 143 -16.61 23.12 -3.82
C THR A 143 -15.23 22.49 -3.69
N GLY A 144 -14.81 21.68 -4.65
CA GLY A 144 -13.50 21.06 -4.62
C GLY A 144 -13.35 20.00 -5.69
N SER A 145 -12.17 19.77 -6.14
CA SER A 145 -11.62 18.97 -7.22
C SER A 145 -12.02 17.47 -7.31
N THR A 146 -13.16 17.03 -6.81
CA THR A 146 -13.68 15.69 -7.02
C THR A 146 -14.26 15.56 -8.44
N PRO A 147 -13.95 14.46 -9.16
CA PRO A 147 -14.61 14.20 -10.44
C PRO A 147 -16.13 14.14 -10.24
N PRO A 148 -16.93 14.74 -11.12
CA PRO A 148 -18.38 14.72 -10.99
C PRO A 148 -18.91 13.28 -10.99
N LEU A 149 -19.78 12.98 -10.01
CA LEU A 149 -20.45 11.68 -9.94
C LEU A 149 -21.26 11.42 -11.22
N PRO A 150 -21.13 10.24 -11.82
CA PRO A 150 -21.91 9.89 -12.99
C PRO A 150 -23.39 9.71 -12.65
N SER A 151 -24.25 9.86 -13.66
CA SER A 151 -25.68 9.52 -13.56
C SER A 151 -25.95 8.05 -13.21
N SER A 152 -24.94 7.17 -13.34
CA SER A 152 -24.96 5.75 -12.95
C SER A 152 -24.47 5.48 -11.52
N ALA A 153 -24.18 6.51 -10.73
CA ALA A 153 -23.77 6.34 -9.34
C ALA A 153 -24.91 5.71 -8.52
N THR A 154 -24.56 4.68 -7.75
CA THR A 154 -25.47 4.05 -6.79
C THR A 154 -25.16 4.57 -5.39
N SER A 155 -26.16 4.77 -4.57
CA SER A 155 -25.98 5.16 -3.17
C SER A 155 -26.40 3.99 -2.26
N GLU A 156 -25.44 3.45 -1.53
CA GLU A 156 -25.68 2.46 -0.48
C GLU A 156 -25.23 3.04 0.86
N ASN A 157 -26.09 2.95 1.88
CA ASN A 157 -25.80 3.50 3.21
C ASN A 157 -25.41 4.99 3.23
N GLY A 158 -25.93 5.79 2.28
CA GLY A 158 -25.66 7.21 2.19
C GLY A 158 -24.31 7.57 1.54
N VAL A 159 -23.54 6.59 1.08
CA VAL A 159 -22.27 6.82 0.35
C VAL A 159 -22.50 6.50 -1.12
N ALA A 160 -22.24 7.48 -1.99
CA ALA A 160 -22.35 7.29 -3.43
C ALA A 160 -21.12 6.59 -3.98
N SER A 161 -21.33 5.68 -4.94
CA SER A 161 -20.23 4.99 -5.62
C SER A 161 -20.49 4.78 -7.09
N TYR A 162 -19.41 4.61 -7.87
CA TYR A 162 -19.47 4.24 -9.27
C TYR A 162 -18.36 3.26 -9.63
N GLU A 163 -18.59 2.47 -10.67
CA GLU A 163 -17.66 1.47 -11.19
C GLU A 163 -16.86 2.03 -12.38
N ILE A 164 -15.60 1.64 -12.45
CA ILE A 164 -14.70 1.95 -13.58
C ILE A 164 -14.27 0.64 -14.24
N GLY A 165 -14.27 0.64 -15.57
CA GLY A 165 -13.81 -0.51 -16.36
C GLY A 165 -14.64 -1.77 -16.10
N ALA A 166 -15.96 -1.66 -16.15
CA ALA A 166 -16.87 -2.78 -15.93
C ALA A 166 -16.53 -3.98 -16.82
N GLY A 167 -16.30 -5.15 -16.22
CA GLY A 167 -16.02 -6.41 -16.93
C GLY A 167 -14.61 -6.54 -17.54
N VAL A 168 -13.73 -5.56 -17.37
CA VAL A 168 -12.37 -5.58 -17.93
C VAL A 168 -11.41 -6.48 -17.14
N HIS A 169 -11.55 -6.53 -15.81
CA HIS A 169 -10.68 -7.35 -14.98
C HIS A 169 -11.04 -8.83 -15.09
N GLY A 170 -10.08 -9.66 -15.54
CA GLY A 170 -10.25 -11.11 -15.63
C GLY A 170 -10.10 -11.85 -14.31
N GLY A 171 -9.47 -11.25 -13.30
CA GLY A 171 -9.18 -11.81 -11.97
C GLY A 171 -9.43 -10.83 -10.83
N THR A 172 -9.24 -11.32 -9.60
CA THR A 172 -9.33 -10.53 -8.38
C THR A 172 -8.38 -9.34 -8.45
N ILE A 173 -8.85 -8.13 -8.13
CA ILE A 173 -7.99 -6.98 -7.96
C ILE A 173 -7.26 -7.12 -6.61
N LYS A 174 -5.93 -7.24 -6.67
CA LYS A 174 -5.09 -7.46 -5.47
C LYS A 174 -4.57 -6.19 -4.87
N SER A 175 -4.29 -5.20 -5.71
CA SER A 175 -3.75 -3.92 -5.25
C SER A 175 -4.32 -2.79 -6.10
N ILE A 176 -4.53 -1.66 -5.46
CA ILE A 176 -4.92 -0.40 -6.08
C ILE A 176 -3.94 0.66 -5.58
N VAL A 177 -3.50 1.49 -6.50
CA VAL A 177 -2.62 2.61 -6.21
C VAL A 177 -3.21 3.86 -6.86
N TRP A 178 -3.33 4.93 -6.09
CA TRP A 178 -3.62 6.24 -6.64
C TRP A 178 -2.32 6.88 -7.09
N ASN A 179 -2.26 7.28 -8.34
CA ASN A 179 -1.03 7.87 -8.90
C ASN A 179 -0.85 9.33 -8.44
N GLN A 180 0.28 9.93 -8.76
CA GLN A 180 0.55 11.34 -8.50
C GLN A 180 -0.48 12.25 -9.20
N ASP A 181 -0.88 11.91 -10.44
CA ASP A 181 -2.04 12.54 -11.05
C ASP A 181 -3.31 12.02 -10.34
N TYR A 182 -4.03 12.95 -9.72
CA TYR A 182 -5.30 12.66 -9.04
C TYR A 182 -6.33 11.92 -9.92
N ASN A 183 -6.28 12.13 -11.23
CA ASN A 183 -7.21 11.51 -12.16
C ASN A 183 -6.76 10.12 -12.62
N VAL A 184 -5.64 9.61 -12.13
CA VAL A 184 -5.09 8.32 -12.55
C VAL A 184 -5.05 7.35 -11.38
N VAL A 185 -5.68 6.18 -11.58
CA VAL A 185 -5.63 5.05 -10.64
C VAL A 185 -5.04 3.85 -11.35
N THR A 186 -4.17 3.14 -10.65
CA THR A 186 -3.57 1.89 -11.13
C THR A 186 -4.16 0.70 -10.39
N THR A 187 -4.53 -0.34 -11.11
CA THR A 187 -4.97 -1.61 -10.56
C THR A 187 -4.04 -2.74 -10.97
N ALA A 188 -3.75 -3.62 -10.04
CA ALA A 188 -3.01 -4.85 -10.28
C ALA A 188 -3.86 -6.06 -9.89
N ALA A 189 -4.09 -7.01 -10.81
CA ALA A 189 -5.04 -8.08 -10.64
C ALA A 189 -4.44 -9.48 -10.88
N GLU A 190 -5.16 -10.52 -10.43
CA GLU A 190 -4.75 -11.92 -10.58
C GLU A 190 -4.67 -12.40 -12.04
N ASP A 191 -5.26 -11.64 -12.97
CA ASP A 191 -5.13 -11.89 -14.41
C ASP A 191 -3.75 -11.53 -14.97
N ARG A 192 -2.77 -11.22 -14.10
CA ARG A 192 -1.40 -10.81 -14.39
C ARG A 192 -1.30 -9.53 -15.20
N LYS A 193 -2.27 -8.63 -15.02
CA LYS A 193 -2.32 -7.36 -15.74
C LYS A 193 -2.33 -6.20 -14.75
N ILE A 194 -1.56 -5.19 -15.12
CA ILE A 194 -1.55 -3.88 -14.47
C ILE A 194 -2.28 -2.95 -15.43
N ARG A 195 -3.23 -2.16 -14.92
CA ARG A 195 -4.01 -1.23 -15.71
C ARG A 195 -4.01 0.14 -15.06
N TRP A 196 -3.78 1.16 -15.87
CA TRP A 196 -3.91 2.56 -15.49
C TRP A 196 -5.21 3.09 -16.05
N TRP A 197 -6.00 3.75 -15.20
CA TRP A 197 -7.35 4.23 -15.49
C TRP A 197 -7.40 5.74 -15.40
N ASP A 198 -8.00 6.41 -16.40
CA ASP A 198 -8.37 7.81 -16.28
C ASP A 198 -9.78 7.90 -15.65
N LEU A 199 -9.87 8.55 -14.50
CA LEU A 199 -11.14 8.69 -13.77
C LEU A 199 -12.16 9.58 -14.47
N ARG A 200 -11.71 10.44 -15.39
CA ARG A 200 -12.57 11.36 -16.16
C ARG A 200 -13.28 10.63 -17.30
N SER A 201 -12.53 9.90 -18.11
CA SER A 201 -13.05 9.09 -19.21
C SER A 201 -13.59 7.73 -18.73
N ARG A 202 -13.07 7.22 -17.60
CA ARG A 202 -13.34 5.88 -17.04
C ARG A 202 -12.84 4.74 -17.91
N ASP A 203 -11.94 5.04 -18.81
CA ASP A 203 -11.32 4.07 -19.70
C ASP A 203 -9.89 3.74 -19.25
N PRO A 204 -9.38 2.57 -19.62
CA PRO A 204 -7.97 2.27 -19.39
C PRO A 204 -7.10 3.14 -20.31
N ILE A 205 -6.10 3.82 -19.70
CA ILE A 205 -5.08 4.55 -20.45
C ILE A 205 -4.13 3.57 -21.12
N VAL A 206 -3.70 2.56 -20.36
CA VAL A 206 -2.76 1.54 -20.81
C VAL A 206 -2.89 0.28 -19.95
N GLU A 207 -2.58 -0.86 -20.53
CA GLU A 207 -2.50 -2.17 -19.89
C GLU A 207 -1.10 -2.76 -20.08
N TYR A 208 -0.54 -3.36 -19.03
CA TYR A 208 0.74 -4.05 -19.06
C TYR A 208 0.60 -5.46 -18.49
N GLY A 209 1.07 -6.48 -19.24
CA GLY A 209 1.10 -7.87 -18.78
C GLY A 209 2.39 -8.21 -18.06
N VAL A 210 2.31 -8.93 -16.93
CA VAL A 210 3.47 -9.41 -16.17
C VAL A 210 3.58 -10.93 -16.24
N ASP A 211 4.79 -11.45 -16.05
CA ASP A 211 5.08 -12.89 -16.26
C ASP A 211 4.58 -13.79 -15.12
N GLY A 212 4.39 -13.24 -13.93
CA GLY A 212 4.01 -14.00 -12.72
C GLY A 212 2.71 -13.52 -12.07
N THR A 213 2.30 -14.24 -11.02
CA THR A 213 1.18 -13.79 -10.18
C THR A 213 1.61 -12.57 -9.39
N ILE A 214 0.79 -11.51 -9.43
CA ILE A 214 1.07 -10.28 -8.72
C ILE A 214 0.94 -10.50 -7.21
N GLY A 215 1.99 -10.19 -6.46
CA GLY A 215 2.04 -10.19 -5.00
C GLY A 215 1.59 -8.84 -4.43
N CYS A 216 2.26 -7.77 -4.84
CA CYS A 216 1.92 -6.40 -4.43
C CYS A 216 2.13 -5.41 -5.58
N CYS A 217 1.53 -4.23 -5.42
CA CYS A 217 1.74 -3.06 -6.27
C CYS A 217 1.67 -1.81 -5.39
N GLU A 218 2.75 -1.04 -5.32
CA GLU A 218 2.90 0.09 -4.41
C GLU A 218 3.56 1.29 -5.11
N LEU A 219 3.08 2.49 -4.82
CA LEU A 219 3.76 3.70 -5.24
C LEU A 219 4.71 4.13 -4.12
N ASN A 220 5.99 4.18 -4.43
CA ASN A 220 7.04 4.61 -3.52
C ASN A 220 7.44 6.04 -3.90
N SER A 221 7.07 6.99 -3.07
CA SER A 221 7.50 8.39 -3.16
C SER A 221 8.01 8.83 -1.79
N LEU A 222 9.10 9.61 -1.80
CA LEU A 222 9.65 10.18 -0.58
C LEU A 222 9.03 11.55 -0.35
N ALA A 223 8.48 11.76 0.83
CA ALA A 223 7.87 13.04 1.23
C ALA A 223 8.89 14.19 1.27
N THR A 224 10.19 13.86 1.33
CA THR A 224 11.30 14.83 1.39
C THR A 224 11.55 15.60 0.09
N ARG A 225 10.97 15.14 -1.03
CA ARG A 225 11.14 15.80 -2.35
C ARG A 225 9.81 16.28 -2.91
N PRO A 226 9.51 17.57 -2.82
CA PRO A 226 8.41 18.15 -3.60
C PRO A 226 8.74 17.93 -5.09
N ASN A 227 7.86 17.25 -5.82
CA ASN A 227 8.00 16.78 -7.21
C ASN A 227 8.72 15.44 -7.41
N ASP A 228 8.90 14.60 -6.38
CA ASP A 228 9.29 13.21 -6.62
C ASP A 228 8.20 12.51 -7.44
N ALA A 229 8.55 12.11 -8.65
CA ALA A 229 7.65 11.38 -9.55
C ALA A 229 7.15 10.07 -8.91
N GLY A 230 7.86 9.58 -7.91
CA GLY A 230 7.64 8.26 -7.34
C GLY A 230 7.98 7.13 -8.32
N ILE A 231 8.14 5.95 -7.78
CA ILE A 231 8.31 4.71 -8.55
C ILE A 231 7.19 3.77 -8.16
N LEU A 232 6.41 3.34 -9.15
CA LEU A 232 5.44 2.28 -8.95
C LEU A 232 6.16 0.94 -9.02
N THR A 233 6.20 0.22 -7.90
CA THR A 233 6.79 -1.12 -7.80
C THR A 233 5.72 -2.17 -7.92
N VAL A 234 5.96 -3.21 -8.72
CA VAL A 234 5.09 -4.37 -8.82
C VAL A 234 5.92 -5.63 -8.64
N ALA A 235 5.64 -6.40 -7.59
CA ALA A 235 6.19 -7.72 -7.41
C ALA A 235 5.29 -8.75 -8.09
N ALA A 236 5.84 -9.55 -9.01
CA ALA A 236 5.09 -10.55 -9.75
C ALA A 236 5.92 -11.81 -10.02
N GLY A 237 5.60 -12.90 -9.33
CA GLY A 237 6.35 -14.13 -9.38
C GLY A 237 7.80 -13.91 -8.95
N LYS A 238 8.75 -14.18 -9.82
CA LYS A 238 10.19 -14.00 -9.55
C LYS A 238 10.74 -12.65 -10.02
N SER A 239 9.88 -11.72 -10.41
CA SER A 239 10.30 -10.45 -10.98
C SER A 239 9.73 -9.27 -10.20
N VAL A 240 10.48 -8.17 -10.17
CA VAL A 240 10.02 -6.86 -9.74
C VAL A 240 10.06 -5.92 -10.93
N TYR A 241 8.93 -5.28 -11.19
CA TYR A 241 8.77 -4.29 -12.25
C TYR A 241 8.71 -2.91 -11.60
N LEU A 242 9.49 -1.98 -12.14
CA LEU A 242 9.55 -0.60 -11.70
C LEU A 242 9.01 0.28 -12.82
N PHE A 243 7.90 0.95 -12.56
CA PHE A 243 7.29 1.89 -13.51
C PHE A 243 7.42 3.33 -13.02
N ASP A 244 7.35 4.24 -13.96
CA ASP A 244 7.30 5.67 -13.70
C ASP A 244 6.00 6.01 -12.95
N GLY A 245 6.09 6.74 -11.84
CA GLY A 245 4.93 7.10 -11.03
C GLY A 245 4.02 8.15 -11.66
N VAL A 246 4.50 8.88 -12.68
CA VAL A 246 3.75 9.93 -13.37
C VAL A 246 3.26 9.46 -14.74
N GLN A 247 4.10 8.75 -15.49
CA GLN A 247 3.78 8.29 -16.86
C GLN A 247 3.20 6.87 -16.86
N PRO A 248 1.87 6.71 -17.05
CA PRO A 248 1.23 5.41 -17.07
C PRO A 248 1.88 4.44 -18.07
N GLY A 249 2.19 3.23 -17.59
CA GLY A 249 2.73 2.14 -18.42
C GLY A 249 4.21 2.26 -18.80
N ARG A 250 4.91 3.34 -18.43
CA ARG A 250 6.34 3.48 -18.71
C ARG A 250 7.16 2.62 -17.75
N LEU A 251 7.67 1.51 -18.26
CA LEU A 251 8.59 0.64 -17.55
C LEU A 251 9.98 1.31 -17.46
N LEU A 252 10.49 1.47 -16.25
CA LEU A 252 11.84 1.97 -15.98
C LEU A 252 12.84 0.83 -15.91
N LYS A 253 12.46 -0.26 -15.21
CA LYS A 253 13.33 -1.40 -14.98
C LYS A 253 12.52 -2.66 -14.68
N LYS A 254 13.05 -3.83 -15.08
CA LYS A 254 12.64 -5.15 -14.61
C LYS A 254 13.85 -5.82 -13.98
N ALA A 255 13.70 -6.35 -12.77
CA ALA A 255 14.70 -7.14 -12.08
C ALA A 255 14.14 -8.54 -11.84
N ASP A 256 14.95 -9.57 -12.16
CA ASP A 256 14.57 -10.98 -12.02
C ASP A 256 15.39 -11.64 -10.88
N TYR A 257 14.74 -12.49 -10.09
CA TYR A 257 15.31 -13.16 -8.93
C TYR A 257 15.15 -14.69 -9.04
N ASP A 258 15.85 -15.42 -8.20
CA ASP A 258 15.78 -16.88 -8.12
C ASP A 258 14.67 -17.40 -7.18
N TYR A 259 14.01 -16.49 -6.42
CA TYR A 259 12.92 -16.76 -5.50
C TYR A 259 11.64 -15.99 -5.86
N ASP A 260 10.49 -16.42 -5.33
CA ASP A 260 9.23 -15.70 -5.53
C ASP A 260 9.15 -14.46 -4.61
N VAL A 261 8.95 -13.30 -5.23
CA VAL A 261 8.85 -12.01 -4.56
C VAL A 261 7.39 -11.72 -4.22
N ALA A 262 7.08 -11.62 -2.93
CA ALA A 262 5.73 -11.28 -2.46
C ALA A 262 5.49 -9.78 -2.46
N SER A 263 6.51 -9.00 -2.09
CA SER A 263 6.42 -7.55 -1.97
C SER A 263 7.77 -6.90 -2.27
N ALA A 264 7.72 -5.67 -2.77
CA ALA A 264 8.91 -4.88 -3.05
C ALA A 264 8.66 -3.40 -2.77
N ALA A 265 9.65 -2.71 -2.22
CA ALA A 265 9.64 -1.28 -1.97
C ALA A 265 10.97 -0.65 -2.39
N VAL A 266 10.90 0.57 -2.92
CA VAL A 266 12.05 1.32 -3.41
C VAL A 266 12.23 2.61 -2.63
N ASN A 267 13.48 2.90 -2.31
CA ASN A 267 13.91 4.23 -1.87
C ASN A 267 14.86 4.80 -2.93
N SER A 268 14.38 5.73 -3.73
CA SER A 268 15.12 6.35 -4.83
C SER A 268 16.30 7.20 -4.34
N GLU A 269 16.21 7.77 -3.14
CA GLU A 269 17.25 8.62 -2.56
C GLU A 269 18.48 7.82 -2.14
N SER A 270 18.25 6.71 -1.42
CA SER A 270 19.33 5.81 -1.02
C SER A 270 19.75 4.82 -2.10
N GLY A 271 19.03 4.80 -3.24
CA GLY A 271 19.27 3.85 -4.33
C GLY A 271 19.03 2.39 -3.92
N ARG A 272 18.04 2.13 -3.04
CA ARG A 272 17.79 0.80 -2.50
C ARG A 272 16.44 0.23 -2.93
N LEU A 273 16.46 -1.04 -3.25
CA LEU A 273 15.28 -1.87 -3.45
C LEU A 273 15.25 -2.95 -2.36
N VAL A 274 14.15 -3.03 -1.61
CA VAL A 274 13.94 -4.09 -0.62
C VAL A 274 12.85 -5.02 -1.11
N THR A 275 13.10 -6.32 -1.04
CA THR A 275 12.13 -7.36 -1.42
C THR A 275 11.81 -8.26 -0.24
N GLY A 276 10.54 -8.68 -0.16
CA GLY A 276 10.08 -9.74 0.74
C GLY A 276 9.83 -11.03 -0.03
N SER A 277 10.35 -12.14 0.46
CA SER A 277 10.19 -13.44 -0.17
C SER A 277 8.87 -14.11 0.24
N ALA A 278 8.21 -14.75 -0.74
CA ALA A 278 7.03 -15.58 -0.51
C ALA A 278 7.36 -17.00 -0.03
N ASN A 279 8.59 -17.46 -0.25
CA ASN A 279 8.98 -18.85 -0.04
C ASN A 279 9.94 -19.05 1.13
N ASP A 280 10.63 -18.00 1.53
CA ASP A 280 11.54 -18.02 2.68
C ASP A 280 11.22 -16.91 3.68
N THR A 281 12.04 -16.77 4.71
CA THR A 281 11.80 -15.86 5.84
C THR A 281 12.67 -14.59 5.76
N TRP A 282 13.27 -14.31 4.59
CA TRP A 282 14.28 -13.26 4.45
C TRP A 282 13.76 -12.07 3.66
N ALA A 283 14.11 -10.89 4.14
CA ALA A 283 14.08 -9.67 3.31
C ALA A 283 15.47 -9.42 2.73
N ARG A 284 15.52 -9.07 1.47
CA ARG A 284 16.78 -8.79 0.77
C ARG A 284 16.81 -7.36 0.29
N VAL A 285 17.96 -6.73 0.46
CA VAL A 285 18.22 -5.36 0.04
C VAL A 285 19.17 -5.37 -1.14
N TYR A 286 18.77 -4.72 -2.21
CA TYR A 286 19.54 -4.61 -3.45
C TYR A 286 19.90 -3.15 -3.75
N ASP A 287 21.00 -2.95 -4.45
CA ASP A 287 21.27 -1.68 -5.12
C ASP A 287 20.32 -1.52 -6.31
N LEU A 288 19.62 -0.40 -6.36
CA LEU A 288 18.61 -0.12 -7.38
C LEU A 288 19.19 -0.02 -8.80
N ASN A 289 20.46 0.36 -8.93
CA ASN A 289 21.10 0.57 -10.22
C ASN A 289 21.84 -0.68 -10.72
N THR A 290 22.59 -1.34 -9.82
CA THR A 290 23.47 -2.47 -10.18
C THR A 290 22.79 -3.83 -10.04
N ASP A 291 21.66 -3.94 -9.33
CA ASP A 291 20.98 -5.19 -8.94
C ASP A 291 21.81 -6.10 -8.02
N GLU A 292 22.92 -5.57 -7.47
CA GLU A 292 23.73 -6.32 -6.52
C GLU A 292 23.00 -6.47 -5.18
N GLU A 293 23.00 -7.69 -4.61
CA GLU A 293 22.48 -7.93 -3.27
C GLU A 293 23.44 -7.30 -2.24
N LEU A 294 22.94 -6.29 -1.54
CA LEU A 294 23.72 -5.57 -0.52
C LEU A 294 23.63 -6.24 0.84
N GLU A 295 22.41 -6.68 1.21
CA GLU A 295 22.13 -7.20 2.54
C GLU A 295 21.02 -8.25 2.51
N VAL A 296 21.13 -9.24 3.41
CA VAL A 296 20.06 -10.20 3.71
C VAL A 296 19.65 -10.03 5.16
N GLN A 297 18.42 -9.62 5.36
CA GLN A 297 17.83 -9.43 6.68
C GLN A 297 17.14 -10.70 7.15
N LYS A 298 17.66 -11.25 8.25
CA LYS A 298 17.15 -12.48 8.87
C LYS A 298 16.52 -12.14 10.22
N GLY A 299 15.39 -12.78 10.53
CA GLY A 299 14.74 -12.55 11.82
C GLY A 299 13.25 -12.85 11.85
N HIS A 300 12.59 -12.89 10.71
CA HIS A 300 11.24 -13.45 10.62
C HIS A 300 11.26 -14.98 10.63
N HIS A 301 10.14 -15.57 11.04
CA HIS A 301 9.92 -17.01 11.08
C HIS A 301 8.90 -17.50 10.04
N GLY A 302 8.49 -16.64 9.13
CA GLY A 302 7.58 -16.95 8.05
C GLY A 302 7.82 -16.04 6.83
N PRO A 303 7.19 -16.32 5.69
CA PRO A 303 7.21 -15.49 4.50
C PRO A 303 6.92 -14.02 4.78
N ILE A 304 7.47 -13.12 3.97
CA ILE A 304 7.31 -11.67 4.12
C ILE A 304 6.33 -11.18 3.06
N TRP A 305 5.12 -10.84 3.49
CA TRP A 305 4.04 -10.44 2.59
C TRP A 305 4.00 -8.95 2.25
N SER A 306 4.60 -8.11 3.08
CA SER A 306 4.59 -6.67 2.87
C SER A 306 5.91 -6.03 3.25
N VAL A 307 6.37 -5.10 2.41
CA VAL A 307 7.53 -4.26 2.65
C VAL A 307 7.14 -2.83 2.31
N SER A 308 7.51 -1.88 3.16
CA SER A 308 7.26 -0.46 2.92
C SER A 308 8.36 0.39 3.55
N PHE A 309 8.82 1.42 2.84
CA PHE A 309 9.72 2.43 3.41
C PHE A 309 8.93 3.49 4.20
N SER A 310 9.56 4.03 5.23
CA SER A 310 9.08 5.23 5.90
C SER A 310 9.15 6.45 4.94
N PRO A 311 8.31 7.48 5.15
CA PRO A 311 8.25 8.64 4.25
C PRO A 311 9.54 9.44 4.18
N ASP A 312 10.39 9.35 5.22
CA ASP A 312 11.72 9.96 5.26
C ASP A 312 12.84 9.03 4.72
N GLY A 313 12.49 7.80 4.33
CA GLY A 313 13.41 6.82 3.79
C GLY A 313 14.45 6.26 4.77
N LYS A 314 14.37 6.61 6.06
CA LYS A 314 15.37 6.20 7.07
C LYS A 314 15.10 4.85 7.69
N LEU A 315 13.85 4.37 7.59
CA LEU A 315 13.41 3.04 8.02
C LEU A 315 12.69 2.31 6.89
N TYR A 316 12.59 1.01 7.00
CA TYR A 316 11.57 0.23 6.30
C TYR A 316 10.98 -0.82 7.21
N GLY A 317 9.70 -1.10 6.99
CA GLY A 317 8.96 -2.12 7.71
C GLY A 317 8.78 -3.38 6.87
N THR A 318 8.81 -4.54 7.52
CA THR A 318 8.45 -5.83 6.92
C THR A 318 7.37 -6.50 7.75
N GLY A 319 6.29 -6.93 7.09
CA GLY A 319 5.19 -7.69 7.69
C GLY A 319 5.20 -9.14 7.25
N SER A 320 5.14 -10.07 8.19
CA SER A 320 5.35 -11.49 7.94
C SER A 320 4.15 -12.37 8.31
N GLU A 321 4.17 -13.58 7.77
CA GLU A 321 3.24 -14.66 8.14
C GLU A 321 3.37 -15.10 9.60
N ASP A 322 4.51 -14.82 10.24
CA ASP A 322 4.74 -15.09 11.67
C ASP A 322 3.93 -14.17 12.61
N GLY A 323 3.18 -13.21 12.08
CA GLY A 323 2.38 -12.26 12.85
C GLY A 323 3.19 -11.10 13.43
N THR A 324 4.46 -10.99 13.09
CA THR A 324 5.31 -9.87 13.55
C THR A 324 5.57 -8.87 12.44
N ILE A 325 5.81 -7.63 12.86
CA ILE A 325 6.35 -6.57 12.02
C ILE A 325 7.75 -6.26 12.51
N LYS A 326 8.68 -6.09 11.60
CA LYS A 326 10.04 -5.64 11.94
C LYS A 326 10.33 -4.33 11.25
N LEU A 327 10.85 -3.38 12.03
CA LEU A 327 11.38 -2.13 11.51
C LEU A 327 12.90 -2.26 11.41
N TRP A 328 13.43 -1.90 10.26
CA TRP A 328 14.84 -1.98 9.91
C TRP A 328 15.38 -0.59 9.64
N LYS A 329 16.53 -0.29 10.20
CA LYS A 329 17.20 0.98 9.96
C LYS A 329 17.85 1.00 8.58
N ALA A 330 17.53 1.99 7.78
CA ALA A 330 18.04 2.17 6.41
C ALA A 330 19.08 3.30 6.28
N CYS A 331 19.33 4.06 7.35
CA CYS A 331 20.31 5.15 7.40
C CYS A 331 21.51 4.78 8.28
N ARG A 332 22.62 5.51 8.13
CA ARG A 332 23.84 5.30 8.94
C ARG A 332 23.81 6.05 10.27
N GLU A 333 23.13 7.16 10.30
CA GLU A 333 23.06 8.06 11.45
C GLU A 333 22.19 7.47 12.56
N PRO A 334 22.38 7.86 13.81
CA PRO A 334 21.43 7.52 14.89
C PRO A 334 20.02 7.94 14.50
N TYR A 335 19.05 7.04 14.68
CA TYR A 335 17.66 7.32 14.32
C TYR A 335 16.70 6.54 15.22
N GLY A 336 15.64 7.20 15.72
CA GLY A 336 14.65 6.61 16.59
C GLY A 336 15.27 5.94 17.81
N LEU A 337 15.01 4.65 17.99
CA LEU A 337 15.56 3.86 19.10
C LEU A 337 16.97 3.31 18.85
N TRP A 338 17.50 3.44 17.63
CA TRP A 338 18.88 3.05 17.30
C TRP A 338 19.83 4.23 17.51
N ARG A 339 20.54 4.19 18.64
CA ARG A 339 21.53 5.20 19.06
C ARG A 339 22.94 4.81 18.69
#